data_9965f1821d4d68387cece83d5589cf02
#
_entry.id   9965f1821d4d68387cece83d5589cf02
#
_cell.length_a   1.000
_cell.length_b   1.000
_cell.length_c   1.000
_cell.angle_alpha   90.00
_cell.angle_beta   90.00
_cell.angle_gamma   90.00
#
_symmetry.space_group_name_H-M   'P 1'
#
loop_
_entity.id
_entity.type
_entity.pdbx_description
1 polymer ?
#
loop_
_entity_poly.entity_id
_entity_poly.type
_entity_poly.pdbx_seq_one_letter_code
_entity_poly.pdbx_strand_id
1 'polypeptide(L)'
;MRYLIIGLGIYGSNLARDLTDMGHEVIGADIRSANVEAVKDYISTAYILDSTDEPSLAALPLKNVDLVIVAIGENFGASVKTVALLRKLGIRKIYARAIDELHQSILEGLKVERILTPEQRAAHDLVNEMELSSQVASLRIGHDTFAVRFVAPGIFHHMRYADIDADTLRGLRFITAARPSSKNNILGISHTVMDTLPVGVLADADHSGESEEGDLRVEPGDIFLCVGPTSAYKALFRSFG
;
A
#
# COMPACT_ATOMS: atom_id res chain seq x y z
N MET A 1 16.29 0.60 5.11
CA MET A 1 16.47 1.87 4.37
C MET A 1 16.17 3.03 5.30
N ARG A 2 16.71 4.22 5.02
CA ARG A 2 16.45 5.46 5.78
C ARG A 2 15.67 6.44 4.91
N TYR A 3 14.51 6.87 5.36
CA TYR A 3 13.60 7.78 4.66
C TYR A 3 13.52 9.13 5.38
N LEU A 4 13.45 10.22 4.61
CA LEU A 4 13.08 11.53 5.11
C LEU A 4 11.72 11.92 4.53
N ILE A 5 10.74 12.18 5.40
CA ILE A 5 9.40 12.61 5.01
C ILE A 5 9.23 14.08 5.41
N ILE A 6 8.99 14.94 4.44
CA ILE A 6 8.72 16.37 4.64
C ILE A 6 7.23 16.63 4.41
N GLY A 7 6.56 17.08 5.45
CA GLY A 7 5.10 17.18 5.53
C GLY A 7 4.50 15.96 6.25
N LEU A 8 4.15 16.13 7.52
CA LEU A 8 3.58 15.10 8.40
C LEU A 8 2.07 15.31 8.60
N GLY A 9 1.38 15.81 7.57
CA GLY A 9 -0.07 15.79 7.50
C GLY A 9 -0.62 14.35 7.44
N ILE A 10 -1.91 14.18 7.17
CA ILE A 10 -2.57 12.85 7.17
C ILE A 10 -1.79 11.84 6.31
N TYR A 11 -1.44 12.18 5.07
CA TYR A 11 -0.72 11.26 4.19
C TYR A 11 0.71 10.96 4.68
N GLY A 12 1.48 12.00 5.02
CA GLY A 12 2.87 11.84 5.44
C GLY A 12 3.01 11.10 6.78
N SER A 13 2.09 11.32 7.74
CA SER A 13 2.10 10.62 9.02
C SER A 13 1.75 9.15 8.90
N ASN A 14 0.77 8.79 8.07
CA ASN A 14 0.45 7.39 7.81
C ASN A 14 1.62 6.68 7.11
N LEU A 15 2.18 7.31 6.06
CA LEU A 15 3.34 6.76 5.38
C LEU A 15 4.55 6.56 6.31
N ALA A 16 4.76 7.50 7.24
CA ALA A 16 5.83 7.41 8.23
C ALA A 16 5.66 6.20 9.16
N ARG A 17 4.44 5.95 9.63
CA ARG A 17 4.10 4.79 10.47
C ARG A 17 4.29 3.49 9.71
N ASP A 18 3.70 3.37 8.52
CA ASP A 18 3.78 2.14 7.72
C ASP A 18 5.23 1.77 7.41
N LEU A 19 6.08 2.75 7.04
CA LEU A 19 7.49 2.51 6.81
C LEU A 19 8.24 2.07 8.08
N THR A 20 7.88 2.63 9.22
CA THR A 20 8.47 2.22 10.52
C THR A 20 8.04 0.80 10.89
N ASP A 21 6.77 0.46 10.70
CA ASP A 21 6.25 -0.89 10.96
C ASP A 21 6.90 -1.94 10.06
N MET A 22 7.32 -1.56 8.85
CA MET A 22 8.13 -2.39 7.95
C MET A 22 9.62 -2.49 8.35
N GLY A 23 10.02 -1.89 9.46
CA GLY A 23 11.39 -1.94 9.99
C GLY A 23 12.36 -0.95 9.34
N HIS A 24 11.85 0.13 8.73
CA HIS A 24 12.70 1.18 8.17
C HIS A 24 12.96 2.30 9.16
N GLU A 25 14.10 2.99 9.01
CA GLU A 25 14.39 4.20 9.76
C GLU A 25 13.72 5.39 9.08
N VAL A 26 12.83 6.07 9.81
CA VAL A 26 12.08 7.21 9.30
C VAL A 26 12.44 8.48 10.06
N ILE A 27 12.76 9.52 9.30
CA ILE A 27 12.96 10.88 9.77
C ILE A 27 11.80 11.71 9.25
N GLY A 28 11.14 12.46 10.12
CA GLY A 28 10.02 13.32 9.76
C GLY A 28 10.33 14.79 9.95
N ALA A 29 9.76 15.66 9.11
CA ALA A 29 9.85 17.11 9.26
C ALA A 29 8.51 17.78 8.90
N ASP A 30 8.05 18.70 9.71
CA ASP A 30 6.86 19.52 9.44
C ASP A 30 7.02 20.92 10.07
N ILE A 31 6.39 21.91 9.48
CA ILE A 31 6.37 23.27 10.02
C ILE A 31 5.45 23.38 11.25
N ARG A 32 4.43 22.52 11.33
CA ARG A 32 3.45 22.46 12.43
C ARG A 32 3.92 21.52 13.52
N SER A 33 4.14 22.07 14.72
CA SER A 33 4.51 21.27 15.90
C SER A 33 3.51 20.15 16.19
N ALA A 34 2.22 20.41 16.03
CA ALA A 34 1.17 19.42 16.27
C ALA A 34 1.33 18.17 15.38
N ASN A 35 1.75 18.31 14.13
CA ASN A 35 1.99 17.19 13.23
C ASN A 35 3.22 16.38 13.67
N VAL A 36 4.26 17.05 14.14
CA VAL A 36 5.48 16.42 14.65
C VAL A 36 5.19 15.64 15.92
N GLU A 37 4.48 16.26 16.88
CA GLU A 37 4.07 15.62 18.13
C GLU A 37 3.23 14.35 17.92
N ALA A 38 2.37 14.33 16.89
CA ALA A 38 1.51 13.19 16.58
C ALA A 38 2.27 11.93 16.11
N VAL A 39 3.53 12.07 15.69
CA VAL A 39 4.31 10.95 15.13
C VAL A 39 5.66 10.71 15.80
N LYS A 40 6.15 11.64 16.64
CA LYS A 40 7.50 11.58 17.22
C LYS A 40 7.81 10.29 17.98
N ASP A 41 6.81 9.67 18.59
CA ASP A 41 6.96 8.43 19.37
C ASP A 41 6.98 7.17 18.48
N TYR A 42 6.66 7.30 17.19
CA TYR A 42 6.59 6.21 16.23
C TYR A 42 7.79 6.16 15.28
N ILE A 43 8.45 7.30 15.03
CA ILE A 43 9.53 7.41 14.05
C ILE A 43 10.87 7.67 14.74
N SER A 44 11.96 7.46 14.01
CA SER A 44 13.32 7.54 14.57
C SER A 44 13.70 8.94 15.03
N THR A 45 13.30 9.97 14.27
CA THR A 45 13.57 11.38 14.60
C THR A 45 12.52 12.27 13.94
N ALA A 46 12.12 13.34 14.63
CA ALA A 46 11.17 14.32 14.12
C ALA A 46 11.68 15.75 14.31
N TYR A 47 11.51 16.60 13.30
CA TYR A 47 11.95 17.99 13.28
C TYR A 47 10.79 18.95 13.06
N ILE A 48 10.77 20.04 13.82
CA ILE A 48 9.88 21.18 13.56
C ILE A 48 10.71 22.20 12.78
N LEU A 49 10.40 22.39 11.48
CA LEU A 49 11.09 23.35 10.64
C LEU A 49 10.27 23.78 9.43
N ASP A 50 10.60 24.93 8.86
CA ASP A 50 10.09 25.35 7.56
C ASP A 50 11.02 24.82 6.45
N SER A 51 10.54 23.85 5.68
CA SER A 51 11.29 23.26 4.56
C SER A 51 11.48 24.21 3.37
N THR A 52 10.82 25.37 3.37
CA THR A 52 11.03 26.42 2.39
C THR A 52 12.16 27.37 2.74
N ASP A 53 12.72 27.26 3.95
CA ASP A 53 13.93 27.95 4.38
C ASP A 53 15.15 27.06 4.12
N GLU A 54 16.04 27.54 3.23
CA GLU A 54 17.19 26.74 2.78
C GLU A 54 18.14 26.35 3.91
N PRO A 55 18.52 27.24 4.85
CA PRO A 55 19.33 26.88 5.99
C PRO A 55 18.69 25.80 6.86
N SER A 56 17.42 25.90 7.17
CA SER A 56 16.66 24.92 7.96
C SER A 56 16.60 23.56 7.26
N LEU A 57 16.32 23.55 5.95
CA LEU A 57 16.30 22.34 5.16
C LEU A 57 17.67 21.66 5.08
N ALA A 58 18.74 22.46 4.92
CA ALA A 58 20.12 21.97 4.84
C ALA A 58 20.63 21.39 6.18
N ALA A 59 20.03 21.76 7.31
CA ALA A 59 20.35 21.22 8.63
C ALA A 59 19.86 19.76 8.82
N LEU A 60 18.93 19.30 7.99
CA LEU A 60 18.49 17.90 8.01
C LEU A 60 19.60 16.95 7.52
N PRO A 61 19.62 15.70 7.95
CA PRO A 61 20.64 14.72 7.58
C PRO A 61 20.50 14.22 6.14
N LEU A 62 20.38 15.12 5.17
CA LEU A 62 20.06 14.84 3.77
C LEU A 62 21.02 13.87 3.07
N LYS A 63 22.31 13.85 3.49
CA LYS A 63 23.31 12.97 2.91
C LYS A 63 23.20 11.52 3.38
N ASN A 64 22.47 11.30 4.45
CA ASN A 64 22.36 10.01 5.13
C ASN A 64 21.03 9.34 4.92
N VAL A 65 20.21 9.81 3.96
CA VAL A 65 18.91 9.22 3.64
C VAL A 65 18.92 8.61 2.24
N ASP A 66 18.24 7.50 2.09
CA ASP A 66 18.13 6.78 0.83
C ASP A 66 17.11 7.41 -0.12
N LEU A 67 16.05 8.03 0.45
CA LEU A 67 14.97 8.67 -0.28
C LEU A 67 14.35 9.81 0.53
N VAL A 68 14.10 10.94 -0.13
CA VAL A 68 13.31 12.06 0.41
C VAL A 68 11.92 12.03 -0.19
N ILE A 69 10.89 12.13 0.66
CA ILE A 69 9.49 12.15 0.25
C ILE A 69 8.89 13.51 0.66
N VAL A 70 8.53 14.33 -0.32
CA VAL A 70 7.82 15.60 -0.08
C VAL A 70 6.33 15.32 -0.13
N ALA A 71 5.72 15.22 1.05
CA ALA A 71 4.30 14.88 1.25
C ALA A 71 3.41 16.10 1.52
N ILE A 72 3.90 17.32 1.24
CA ILE A 72 3.18 18.57 1.42
C ILE A 72 2.03 18.62 0.42
N GLY A 73 0.77 18.72 0.90
CA GLY A 73 -0.42 18.76 0.05
C GLY A 73 -1.22 20.07 0.14
N GLU A 74 -1.20 20.73 1.30
CA GLU A 74 -2.03 21.93 1.51
C GLU A 74 -1.43 23.21 0.95
N ASN A 75 -0.13 23.24 0.68
CA ASN A 75 0.59 24.39 0.21
C ASN A 75 1.42 24.07 -1.04
N PHE A 76 0.86 24.34 -2.21
CA PHE A 76 1.50 24.14 -3.51
C PHE A 76 2.87 24.83 -3.60
N GLY A 77 2.93 26.11 -3.21
CA GLY A 77 4.17 26.90 -3.29
C GLY A 77 5.27 26.34 -2.39
N ALA A 78 4.91 25.91 -1.19
CA ALA A 78 5.85 25.26 -0.26
C ALA A 78 6.36 23.92 -0.81
N SER A 79 5.50 23.10 -1.41
CA SER A 79 5.89 21.82 -2.01
C SER A 79 6.91 22.02 -3.13
N VAL A 80 6.59 22.88 -4.11
CA VAL A 80 7.47 23.18 -5.24
C VAL A 80 8.80 23.78 -4.79
N LYS A 81 8.77 24.76 -3.86
CA LYS A 81 9.99 25.38 -3.32
C LYS A 81 10.87 24.38 -2.58
N THR A 82 10.28 23.53 -1.75
CA THR A 82 11.02 22.46 -1.04
C THR A 82 11.71 21.52 -2.01
N VAL A 83 11.01 21.05 -3.06
CA VAL A 83 11.60 20.17 -4.08
C VAL A 83 12.75 20.87 -4.81
N ALA A 84 12.57 22.15 -5.21
CA ALA A 84 13.61 22.93 -5.87
C ALA A 84 14.86 23.11 -4.99
N LEU A 85 14.69 23.38 -3.69
CA LEU A 85 15.78 23.49 -2.73
C LEU A 85 16.49 22.15 -2.53
N LEU A 86 15.78 21.05 -2.41
CA LEU A 86 16.37 19.71 -2.32
C LEU A 86 17.21 19.40 -3.56
N ARG A 87 16.73 19.75 -4.75
CA ARG A 87 17.51 19.64 -6.00
C ARG A 87 18.78 20.50 -5.98
N LYS A 88 18.66 21.74 -5.53
CA LYS A 88 19.81 22.66 -5.36
C LYS A 88 20.85 22.08 -4.38
N LEU A 89 20.40 21.42 -3.31
CA LEU A 89 21.24 20.75 -2.33
C LEU A 89 21.80 19.39 -2.81
N GLY A 90 21.54 19.02 -4.06
CA GLY A 90 22.11 17.82 -4.69
C GLY A 90 21.35 16.52 -4.43
N ILE A 91 20.17 16.59 -3.85
CA ILE A 91 19.34 15.39 -3.59
C ILE A 91 18.72 14.92 -4.91
N ARG A 92 19.01 13.66 -5.26
CA ARG A 92 18.56 13.07 -6.54
C ARG A 92 17.30 12.24 -6.40
N LYS A 93 17.19 11.45 -5.34
CA LYS A 93 16.03 10.58 -5.09
C LYS A 93 14.97 11.33 -4.31
N ILE A 94 14.00 11.90 -5.02
CA ILE A 94 12.89 12.65 -4.45
C ILE A 94 11.58 12.08 -5.01
N TYR A 95 10.69 11.67 -4.10
CA TYR A 95 9.29 11.46 -4.42
C TYR A 95 8.52 12.69 -3.96
N ALA A 96 7.53 13.13 -4.72
CA ALA A 96 6.76 14.32 -4.36
C ALA A 96 5.26 14.09 -4.60
N ARG A 97 4.42 14.57 -3.67
CA ARG A 97 2.97 14.54 -3.80
C ARG A 97 2.51 15.69 -4.68
N ALA A 98 1.74 15.35 -5.72
CA ALA A 98 0.99 16.31 -6.51
C ALA A 98 -0.47 16.37 -6.05
N ILE A 99 -1.06 17.57 -6.07
CA ILE A 99 -2.47 17.83 -5.69
C ILE A 99 -3.38 18.03 -6.91
N ASP A 100 -2.78 18.40 -8.05
CA ASP A 100 -3.47 18.63 -9.32
C ASP A 100 -2.51 18.43 -10.51
N GLU A 101 -3.03 18.55 -11.73
CA GLU A 101 -2.27 18.36 -12.97
C GLU A 101 -1.19 19.42 -13.18
N LEU A 102 -1.43 20.67 -12.78
CA LEU A 102 -0.42 21.74 -12.88
C LEU A 102 0.75 21.46 -11.94
N HIS A 103 0.45 21.06 -10.71
CA HIS A 103 1.48 20.66 -9.74
C HIS A 103 2.29 19.49 -10.26
N GLN A 104 1.63 18.48 -10.82
CA GLN A 104 2.30 17.33 -11.43
C GLN A 104 3.27 17.77 -12.52
N SER A 105 2.82 18.60 -13.46
CA SER A 105 3.67 19.09 -14.57
C SER A 105 4.89 19.85 -14.09
N ILE A 106 4.77 20.65 -13.02
CA ILE A 106 5.90 21.38 -12.42
C ILE A 106 6.87 20.41 -11.75
N LEU A 107 6.38 19.41 -11.01
CA LEU A 107 7.23 18.40 -10.38
C LEU A 107 7.97 17.55 -11.41
N GLU A 108 7.33 17.23 -12.55
CA GLU A 108 7.97 16.58 -13.70
C GLU A 108 9.12 17.46 -14.25
N GLY A 109 8.88 18.76 -14.40
CA GLY A 109 9.91 19.73 -14.79
C GLY A 109 11.09 19.79 -13.81
N LEU A 110 10.84 19.59 -12.51
CA LEU A 110 11.86 19.48 -11.47
C LEU A 110 12.52 18.10 -11.43
N LYS A 111 12.12 17.18 -12.32
CA LYS A 111 12.68 15.84 -12.49
C LYS A 111 12.65 15.01 -11.22
N VAL A 112 11.56 15.06 -10.42
CA VAL A 112 11.39 14.14 -9.31
C VAL A 112 11.35 12.70 -9.82
N GLU A 113 11.84 11.76 -9.04
CA GLU A 113 11.90 10.35 -9.46
C GLU A 113 10.52 9.71 -9.54
N ARG A 114 9.61 10.15 -8.65
CA ARG A 114 8.23 9.66 -8.64
C ARG A 114 7.27 10.73 -8.15
N ILE A 115 6.14 10.84 -8.83
CA ILE A 115 5.01 11.67 -8.39
C ILE A 115 3.97 10.77 -7.72
N LEU A 116 3.48 11.23 -6.59
CA LEU A 116 2.48 10.57 -5.77
C LEU A 116 1.16 11.33 -5.88
N THR A 117 0.09 10.62 -6.24
CA THR A 117 -1.27 11.15 -6.36
C THR A 117 -2.23 10.32 -5.50
N PRO A 118 -2.10 10.37 -4.16
CA PRO A 118 -2.84 9.49 -3.26
C PRO A 118 -4.36 9.63 -3.40
N GLU A 119 -4.88 10.83 -3.63
CA GLU A 119 -6.31 11.09 -3.80
C GLU A 119 -6.85 10.45 -5.07
N GLN A 120 -6.13 10.56 -6.18
CA GLN A 120 -6.47 9.93 -7.45
C GLN A 120 -6.49 8.41 -7.32
N ARG A 121 -5.48 7.87 -6.63
CA ARG A 121 -5.38 6.43 -6.39
C ARG A 121 -6.53 5.96 -5.53
N ALA A 122 -6.81 6.62 -4.41
CA ALA A 122 -7.90 6.26 -3.51
C ALA A 122 -9.28 6.33 -4.21
N ALA A 123 -9.51 7.35 -5.05
CA ALA A 123 -10.74 7.45 -5.84
C ALA A 123 -10.85 6.32 -6.86
N HIS A 124 -9.77 5.97 -7.54
CA HIS A 124 -9.73 4.86 -8.48
C HIS A 124 -9.98 3.51 -7.80
N ASP A 125 -9.37 3.29 -6.63
CA ASP A 125 -9.54 2.08 -5.86
C ASP A 125 -11.01 1.95 -5.38
N LEU A 126 -11.62 3.03 -4.90
CA LEU A 126 -13.03 3.05 -4.52
C LEU A 126 -13.97 2.75 -5.70
N VAL A 127 -13.71 3.33 -6.88
CA VAL A 127 -14.50 3.02 -8.09
C VAL A 127 -14.41 1.53 -8.44
N ASN A 128 -13.21 0.94 -8.35
CA ASN A 128 -13.04 -0.48 -8.58
C ASN A 128 -13.81 -1.33 -7.54
N GLU A 129 -13.80 -0.94 -6.26
CA GLU A 129 -14.61 -1.60 -5.22
C GLU A 129 -16.11 -1.50 -5.51
N MET A 130 -16.60 -0.33 -5.90
CA MET A 130 -18.01 -0.12 -6.24
C MET A 130 -18.44 -0.93 -7.46
N GLU A 131 -17.61 -1.01 -8.50
CA GLU A 131 -17.87 -1.79 -9.72
C GLU A 131 -17.90 -3.31 -9.46
N LEU A 132 -17.12 -3.78 -8.49
CA LEU A 132 -16.96 -5.19 -8.17
C LEU A 132 -17.86 -5.66 -7.01
N SER A 133 -18.80 -4.81 -6.54
CA SER A 133 -19.76 -5.12 -5.46
C SER A 133 -19.10 -5.59 -4.16
N SER A 134 -18.56 -4.64 -3.41
CA SER A 134 -18.09 -4.73 -2.01
C SER A 134 -16.92 -5.67 -1.66
N GLN A 135 -15.99 -5.18 -0.87
CA GLN A 135 -14.87 -5.88 -0.20
C GLN A 135 -13.81 -6.52 -1.13
N VAL A 136 -13.68 -6.02 -2.35
CA VAL A 136 -12.72 -6.56 -3.33
C VAL A 136 -11.61 -5.55 -3.59
N ALA A 137 -10.38 -5.85 -3.13
CA ALA A 137 -9.21 -5.13 -3.59
C ALA A 137 -8.80 -5.66 -4.97
N SER A 138 -8.65 -4.80 -5.96
CA SER A 138 -8.28 -5.18 -7.32
C SER A 138 -7.02 -4.47 -7.81
N LEU A 139 -6.23 -5.21 -8.61
CA LEU A 139 -5.10 -4.67 -9.34
C LEU A 139 -5.29 -4.96 -10.83
N ARG A 140 -5.35 -3.93 -11.66
CA ARG A 140 -5.39 -4.10 -13.11
C ARG A 140 -4.03 -4.61 -13.61
N ILE A 141 -4.03 -5.75 -14.30
CA ILE A 141 -2.83 -6.36 -14.89
C ILE A 141 -2.77 -6.07 -16.40
N GLY A 142 -3.92 -5.99 -17.06
CA GLY A 142 -4.05 -5.76 -18.49
C GLY A 142 -5.29 -4.96 -18.86
N HIS A 143 -5.63 -4.89 -20.16
CA HIS A 143 -6.79 -4.12 -20.64
C HIS A 143 -8.10 -4.56 -19.96
N ASP A 144 -8.32 -5.87 -19.84
CA ASP A 144 -9.51 -6.48 -19.22
C ASP A 144 -9.15 -7.63 -18.26
N THR A 145 -7.95 -7.56 -17.67
CA THR A 145 -7.47 -8.60 -16.74
C THR A 145 -7.10 -7.96 -15.43
N PHE A 146 -7.65 -8.50 -14.36
CA PHE A 146 -7.44 -8.04 -13.00
C PHE A 146 -6.97 -9.18 -12.10
N ALA A 147 -6.05 -8.88 -11.18
CA ALA A 147 -5.90 -9.65 -9.96
C ALA A 147 -6.88 -9.09 -8.93
N VAL A 148 -7.67 -9.95 -8.30
CA VAL A 148 -8.63 -9.54 -7.28
C VAL A 148 -8.48 -10.37 -6.03
N ARG A 149 -8.64 -9.70 -4.94
CA ARG A 149 -8.66 -10.25 -3.61
C ARG A 149 -10.04 -10.00 -3.00
N PHE A 150 -10.72 -11.07 -2.58
CA PHE A 150 -12.06 -11.00 -1.99
C PHE A 150 -12.26 -12.08 -0.93
N VAL A 151 -13.16 -11.80 0.02
CA VAL A 151 -13.54 -12.80 1.02
C VAL A 151 -14.27 -13.95 0.33
N ALA A 152 -13.89 -15.18 0.65
CA ALA A 152 -14.50 -16.37 0.07
C ALA A 152 -16.01 -16.38 0.31
N PRO A 153 -16.83 -16.38 -0.74
CA PRO A 153 -18.28 -16.47 -0.60
C PRO A 153 -18.72 -17.73 0.13
N GLY A 154 -19.84 -17.66 0.85
CA GLY A 154 -20.35 -18.75 1.68
C GLY A 154 -20.56 -20.09 0.98
N ILE A 155 -20.80 -20.07 -0.34
CA ILE A 155 -20.96 -21.31 -1.12
C ILE A 155 -19.67 -22.14 -1.20
N PHE A 156 -18.51 -21.51 -1.01
CA PHE A 156 -17.23 -22.21 -0.99
C PHE A 156 -16.87 -22.73 0.41
N HIS A 157 -17.58 -22.31 1.47
CA HIS A 157 -17.27 -22.76 2.82
C HIS A 157 -17.32 -24.29 2.91
N HIS A 158 -16.32 -24.87 3.55
CA HIS A 158 -16.10 -26.31 3.71
C HIS A 158 -15.71 -27.07 2.42
N MET A 159 -15.66 -26.43 1.26
CA MET A 159 -15.11 -27.02 0.05
C MET A 159 -13.58 -27.18 0.20
N ARG A 160 -13.02 -28.25 -0.34
CA ARG A 160 -11.56 -28.40 -0.35
C ARG A 160 -10.95 -27.42 -1.36
N TYR A 161 -9.83 -26.82 -1.03
CA TYR A 161 -9.13 -25.95 -1.96
C TYR A 161 -8.72 -26.65 -3.26
N ALA A 162 -8.42 -27.95 -3.20
CA ALA A 162 -8.11 -28.76 -4.38
C ALA A 162 -9.28 -28.89 -5.38
N ASP A 163 -10.50 -28.67 -4.94
CA ASP A 163 -11.71 -28.77 -5.78
C ASP A 163 -12.11 -27.40 -6.38
N ILE A 164 -11.35 -26.32 -6.09
CA ILE A 164 -11.59 -24.98 -6.62
C ILE A 164 -10.91 -24.85 -7.98
N ASP A 165 -11.68 -24.90 -9.03
CA ASP A 165 -11.23 -24.75 -10.41
C ASP A 165 -11.81 -23.51 -11.11
N ALA A 166 -11.48 -23.32 -12.40
CA ALA A 166 -11.96 -22.20 -13.17
C ALA A 166 -13.48 -22.24 -13.41
N ASP A 167 -14.10 -23.44 -13.41
CA ASP A 167 -15.53 -23.58 -13.62
C ASP A 167 -16.31 -23.16 -12.36
N THR A 168 -15.86 -23.58 -11.18
CA THR A 168 -16.41 -23.16 -9.87
C THR A 168 -16.27 -21.65 -9.68
N LEU A 169 -15.18 -21.05 -10.17
CA LEU A 169 -14.91 -19.63 -10.11
C LEU A 169 -15.38 -18.83 -11.34
N ARG A 170 -16.26 -19.42 -12.18
CA ARG A 170 -16.88 -18.74 -13.34
C ARG A 170 -15.86 -18.16 -14.33
N GLY A 171 -14.72 -18.83 -14.53
CA GLY A 171 -13.67 -18.42 -15.44
C GLY A 171 -12.55 -17.59 -14.79
N LEU A 172 -12.56 -17.39 -13.48
CA LEU A 172 -11.41 -16.85 -12.75
C LEU A 172 -10.40 -17.95 -12.47
N ARG A 173 -9.13 -17.61 -12.58
CA ARG A 173 -8.04 -18.50 -12.17
C ARG A 173 -7.71 -18.26 -10.71
N PHE A 174 -7.86 -19.28 -9.89
CA PHE A 174 -7.42 -19.27 -8.50
C PHE A 174 -5.90 -19.25 -8.40
N ILE A 175 -5.35 -18.35 -7.60
CA ILE A 175 -3.91 -18.21 -7.40
C ILE A 175 -3.52 -18.74 -6.03
N THR A 176 -4.17 -18.26 -4.98
CA THR A 176 -3.92 -18.68 -3.59
C THR A 176 -5.03 -18.15 -2.69
N ALA A 177 -4.98 -18.55 -1.42
CA ALA A 177 -5.81 -17.99 -0.37
C ALA A 177 -4.98 -17.52 0.82
N ALA A 178 -5.58 -16.66 1.64
CA ALA A 178 -5.02 -16.25 2.91
C ALA A 178 -6.11 -16.33 4.00
N ARG A 179 -5.70 -16.74 5.20
CA ARG A 179 -6.60 -16.86 6.37
C ARG A 179 -6.24 -15.82 7.42
N PRO A 180 -7.21 -15.10 7.99
CA PRO A 180 -6.94 -14.19 9.09
C PRO A 180 -6.53 -14.97 10.34
N SER A 181 -5.39 -14.61 10.92
CA SER A 181 -4.90 -15.13 12.18
C SER A 181 -4.61 -14.01 13.16
N SER A 182 -4.69 -14.32 14.46
CA SER A 182 -4.38 -13.36 15.50
C SER A 182 -2.97 -13.59 16.02
N LYS A 183 -2.10 -12.61 15.87
CA LYS A 183 -0.74 -12.66 16.42
C LYS A 183 -0.53 -11.54 17.43
N ASN A 184 0.19 -11.84 18.50
CA ASN A 184 0.56 -10.83 19.49
C ASN A 184 1.89 -10.20 19.09
N ASN A 185 1.97 -8.87 19.16
CA ASN A 185 3.24 -8.16 19.01
C ASN A 185 4.11 -8.34 20.28
N ILE A 186 5.32 -7.78 20.25
CA ILE A 186 6.29 -7.84 21.35
C ILE A 186 5.74 -7.22 22.66
N LEU A 187 4.73 -6.36 22.55
CA LEU A 187 4.05 -5.71 23.69
C LEU A 187 2.80 -6.49 24.16
N GLY A 188 2.53 -7.67 23.59
CA GLY A 188 1.36 -8.49 23.94
C GLY A 188 0.05 -7.96 23.34
N ILE A 189 0.08 -6.97 22.47
CA ILE A 189 -1.11 -6.45 21.80
C ILE A 189 -1.45 -7.35 20.62
N SER A 190 -2.67 -7.89 20.62
CA SER A 190 -3.17 -8.73 19.54
C SER A 190 -3.49 -7.90 18.31
N HIS A 191 -3.04 -8.35 17.15
CA HIS A 191 -3.38 -7.79 15.85
C HIS A 191 -3.68 -8.91 14.85
N THR A 192 -4.56 -8.63 13.90
CA THR A 192 -4.90 -9.58 12.84
C THR A 192 -3.84 -9.52 11.74
N VAL A 193 -3.26 -10.67 11.42
CA VAL A 193 -2.40 -10.86 10.25
C VAL A 193 -3.07 -11.81 9.27
N MET A 194 -2.66 -11.75 8.01
CA MET A 194 -3.13 -12.64 6.97
C MET A 194 -2.02 -13.66 6.67
N ASP A 195 -2.24 -14.90 7.06
CA ASP A 195 -1.32 -15.99 6.74
C ASP A 195 -1.70 -16.59 5.37
N THR A 196 -0.76 -16.61 4.43
CA THR A 196 -0.96 -17.24 3.12
C THR A 196 -1.06 -18.74 3.29
N LEU A 197 -2.09 -19.34 2.71
CA LEU A 197 -2.28 -20.80 2.74
C LEU A 197 -1.45 -21.44 1.60
N PRO A 198 -0.91 -22.65 1.82
CA PRO A 198 -0.17 -23.41 0.81
C PRO A 198 -1.14 -24.08 -0.18
N VAL A 199 -1.89 -23.30 -0.93
CA VAL A 199 -2.94 -23.75 -1.84
C VAL A 199 -2.87 -23.03 -3.20
N GLY A 200 -3.43 -23.64 -4.25
CA GLY A 200 -3.46 -23.09 -5.59
C GLY A 200 -2.08 -23.10 -6.26
N VAL A 201 -1.81 -22.09 -7.09
CA VAL A 201 -0.54 -22.02 -7.86
C VAL A 201 0.70 -21.88 -6.97
N LEU A 202 0.55 -21.42 -5.73
CA LEU A 202 1.67 -21.28 -4.79
C LEU A 202 1.93 -22.55 -3.97
N ALA A 203 1.09 -23.57 -4.04
CA ALA A 203 1.31 -24.83 -3.34
C ALA A 203 2.58 -25.54 -3.83
N ASP A 204 2.92 -25.40 -5.12
CA ASP A 204 4.04 -26.09 -5.75
C ASP A 204 5.42 -25.44 -5.51
N ALA A 205 5.47 -24.26 -4.87
CA ALA A 205 6.68 -23.43 -4.87
C ALA A 205 7.72 -23.78 -3.80
N ASP A 206 7.38 -24.53 -2.73
CA ASP A 206 8.31 -24.61 -1.56
C ASP A 206 8.23 -25.88 -0.68
N HIS A 207 7.57 -26.97 -1.07
CA HIS A 207 7.38 -28.10 -0.13
C HIS A 207 7.86 -29.45 -0.67
N SER A 208 9.08 -29.82 -0.28
CA SER A 208 9.60 -31.17 -0.24
C SER A 208 9.22 -31.85 1.10
N GLY A 209 7.95 -32.00 1.40
CA GLY A 209 7.49 -32.65 2.62
C GLY A 209 6.08 -33.16 2.46
N GLU A 210 5.83 -34.41 2.84
CA GLU A 210 4.52 -35.01 2.95
C GLU A 210 3.59 -34.08 3.77
N SER A 211 2.74 -33.30 3.09
CA SER A 211 1.88 -32.32 3.73
C SER A 211 0.42 -32.75 3.66
N GLU A 212 -0.28 -32.50 4.77
CA GLU A 212 -1.72 -32.57 4.92
C GLU A 212 -2.51 -31.64 3.96
N GLU A 213 -1.87 -31.21 2.84
CA GLU A 213 -2.39 -30.25 1.87
C GLU A 213 -3.68 -30.70 1.18
N GLY A 214 -3.88 -32.01 1.05
CA GLY A 214 -5.03 -32.55 0.30
C GLY A 214 -6.41 -32.32 0.95
N ASP A 215 -6.49 -31.90 2.21
CA ASP A 215 -7.75 -31.76 2.95
C ASP A 215 -8.00 -30.35 3.50
N LEU A 216 -7.17 -29.34 3.14
CA LEU A 216 -7.44 -27.96 3.50
C LEU A 216 -8.77 -27.49 2.92
N ARG A 217 -9.62 -26.95 3.80
CA ARG A 217 -10.98 -26.49 3.46
C ARG A 217 -11.10 -24.99 3.64
N VAL A 218 -11.96 -24.40 2.81
CA VAL A 218 -12.32 -22.99 2.90
C VAL A 218 -13.09 -22.74 4.20
N GLU A 219 -12.64 -21.76 4.97
CA GLU A 219 -13.28 -21.33 6.20
C GLU A 219 -13.88 -19.92 6.04
N PRO A 220 -14.91 -19.57 6.85
CA PRO A 220 -15.43 -18.22 6.89
C PRO A 220 -14.33 -17.20 7.19
N GLY A 221 -14.22 -16.16 6.35
CA GLY A 221 -13.19 -15.13 6.48
C GLY A 221 -11.93 -15.39 5.67
N ASP A 222 -11.77 -16.56 5.05
CA ASP A 222 -10.69 -16.79 4.09
C ASP A 222 -10.79 -15.82 2.92
N ILE A 223 -9.65 -15.37 2.44
CA ILE A 223 -9.53 -14.42 1.33
C ILE A 223 -8.94 -15.13 0.13
N PHE A 224 -9.65 -15.10 -0.99
CA PHE A 224 -9.17 -15.61 -2.27
C PHE A 224 -8.39 -14.54 -3.04
N LEU A 225 -7.31 -14.93 -3.67
CA LEU A 225 -6.63 -14.20 -4.72
C LEU A 225 -6.88 -14.91 -6.05
N CYS A 226 -7.54 -14.23 -6.97
CA CYS A 226 -7.87 -14.77 -8.29
C CYS A 226 -7.43 -13.81 -9.39
N VAL A 227 -7.25 -14.33 -10.61
CA VAL A 227 -6.92 -13.53 -11.80
C VAL A 227 -7.90 -13.87 -12.91
N GLY A 228 -8.41 -12.86 -13.60
CA GLY A 228 -9.29 -13.04 -14.76
C GLY A 228 -9.88 -11.76 -15.30
N PRO A 229 -10.77 -11.86 -16.31
CA PRO A 229 -11.44 -10.71 -16.91
C PRO A 229 -12.57 -10.18 -16.01
N THR A 230 -12.91 -8.91 -16.19
CA THR A 230 -14.01 -8.24 -15.45
C THR A 230 -15.34 -9.01 -15.59
N SER A 231 -15.60 -9.59 -16.76
CA SER A 231 -16.83 -10.38 -17.00
C SER A 231 -16.95 -11.59 -16.09
N ALA A 232 -15.84 -12.29 -15.80
CA ALA A 232 -15.81 -13.44 -14.91
C ALA A 232 -16.12 -13.04 -13.46
N TYR A 233 -15.57 -11.91 -13.01
CA TYR A 233 -15.93 -11.34 -11.69
C TYR A 233 -17.40 -11.03 -11.59
N LYS A 234 -17.93 -10.27 -12.56
CA LYS A 234 -19.35 -9.91 -12.57
C LYS A 234 -20.25 -11.15 -12.58
N ALA A 235 -19.82 -12.21 -13.27
CA ALA A 235 -20.54 -13.49 -13.28
C ALA A 235 -20.49 -14.19 -11.91
N LEU A 236 -19.32 -14.23 -11.28
CA LEU A 236 -19.14 -14.83 -9.97
C LEU A 236 -20.02 -14.13 -8.92
N PHE A 237 -19.92 -12.81 -8.80
CA PHE A 237 -20.63 -12.06 -7.76
C PHE A 237 -22.14 -11.92 -8.00
N ARG A 238 -22.61 -11.93 -9.25
CA ARG A 238 -24.06 -11.99 -9.53
C ARG A 238 -24.72 -13.30 -9.08
N SER A 239 -23.94 -14.36 -8.94
CA SER A 239 -24.46 -15.64 -8.46
C SER A 239 -24.61 -15.70 -6.93
N PHE A 240 -24.19 -14.65 -6.19
CA PHE A 240 -24.19 -14.60 -4.73
C PHE A 240 -25.04 -13.48 -4.13
N GLY A 241 -25.67 -12.62 -4.97
CA GLY A 241 -26.53 -11.50 -4.56
C GLY A 241 -28.04 -11.87 -4.58
#